data_9cf4ea955c769d1366f537a3c29966b2
#
_entry.id   9cf4ea955c769d1366f537a3c29966b2
#
_cell.length_a   1.000
_cell.length_b   1.000
_cell.length_c   1.000
_cell.angle_alpha   90.00
_cell.angle_beta   90.00
_cell.angle_gamma   90.00
#
_symmetry.space_group_name_H-M   'P 1'
#
loop_
_entity.id
_entity.type
_entity.pdbx_description
1 polymer ?
#
loop_
_entity_poly.entity_id
_entity_poly.type
_entity_poly.pdbx_seq_one_letter_code
_entity_poly.pdbx_strand_id
1 'polypeptide(L)'
;VPWFGFAVQKLIRGGPDIGPATLRIFFAVHTAVVPILLFLLMGFHFWRVRKAGGLVIPHAPGEAPLDPPKRVPTLPDLLLRETVVAMALIAVVILLAIFFDAPLDDPANPGLSPNPTKAPWYFAGLQELLLHLHPLFAVFIGPLVAAAALLTLPYLRYETDTGGVWFASRTGRIAGIVAASVALVITPVLILLDDWLTHPGNRFSDIPAVIGDGLIPFVFLLAAIALIYRMLRRRFSASRNETVQAVFIFLLAAFIIMTITGVWFRGAGMKLVWPWL
;
A
#
# COMPACT_ATOMS: atom_id res chain seq x y z
N VAL A 1 -20.61 14.73 -2.37
CA VAL A 1 -21.78 14.17 -3.07
C VAL A 1 -22.98 15.05 -2.73
N PRO A 2 -23.63 15.71 -3.71
CA PRO A 2 -24.59 16.78 -3.44
C PRO A 2 -25.82 16.34 -2.63
N TRP A 3 -26.27 15.10 -2.76
CA TRP A 3 -27.56 14.68 -2.20
C TRP A 3 -27.52 14.01 -0.82
N PHE A 4 -26.46 13.27 -0.51
CA PHE A 4 -26.33 12.54 0.76
C PHE A 4 -24.98 12.73 1.46
N GLY A 5 -24.12 13.62 0.93
CA GLY A 5 -22.80 13.85 1.52
C GLY A 5 -22.88 14.31 2.97
N PHE A 6 -23.83 15.21 3.28
CA PHE A 6 -24.03 15.69 4.63
C PHE A 6 -24.56 14.60 5.58
N ALA A 7 -25.49 13.77 5.12
CA ALA A 7 -26.01 12.65 5.91
C ALA A 7 -24.93 11.61 6.22
N VAL A 8 -24.12 11.24 5.23
CA VAL A 8 -22.99 10.32 5.39
C VAL A 8 -21.94 10.93 6.32
N GLN A 9 -21.60 12.20 6.15
CA GLN A 9 -20.65 12.90 7.01
C GLN A 9 -21.12 12.91 8.46
N LYS A 10 -22.40 13.25 8.71
CA LYS A 10 -23.01 13.24 10.04
C LYS A 10 -23.02 11.84 10.66
N LEU A 11 -23.31 10.81 9.85
CA LEU A 11 -23.28 9.41 10.29
C LEU A 11 -21.87 8.99 10.72
N ILE A 12 -20.85 9.28 9.91
CA ILE A 12 -19.46 8.92 10.19
C ILE A 12 -18.91 9.69 11.39
N ARG A 13 -19.25 10.98 11.51
CA ARG A 13 -18.82 11.81 12.64
C ARG A 13 -19.60 11.57 13.93
N GLY A 14 -20.80 11.00 13.83
CA GLY A 14 -21.72 10.86 14.97
C GLY A 14 -22.37 12.17 15.38
N GLY A 15 -22.34 13.20 14.53
CA GLY A 15 -22.89 14.53 14.78
C GLY A 15 -22.59 15.54 13.68
N PRO A 16 -23.03 16.79 13.83
CA PRO A 16 -22.75 17.86 12.86
C PRO A 16 -21.24 18.19 12.81
N ASP A 17 -20.56 18.10 13.97
CA ASP A 17 -19.16 18.48 14.14
C ASP A 17 -18.30 17.32 14.64
N ILE A 18 -16.96 17.48 14.51
CA ILE A 18 -15.99 16.54 15.09
C ILE A 18 -15.99 16.73 16.62
N GLY A 19 -16.18 15.64 17.35
CA GLY A 19 -16.27 15.68 18.80
C GLY A 19 -16.11 14.32 19.46
N PRO A 20 -16.46 14.19 20.75
CA PRO A 20 -16.34 12.93 21.49
C PRO A 20 -17.08 11.74 20.86
N ALA A 21 -18.20 12.01 20.15
CA ALA A 21 -18.93 10.97 19.41
C ALA A 21 -18.11 10.44 18.24
N THR A 22 -17.38 11.30 17.54
CA THR A 22 -16.48 10.91 16.44
C THR A 22 -15.39 9.98 16.95
N LEU A 23 -14.72 10.32 18.04
CA LEU A 23 -13.67 9.48 18.63
C LEU A 23 -14.22 8.11 19.04
N ARG A 24 -15.40 8.05 19.65
CA ARG A 24 -16.05 6.77 20.03
C ARG A 24 -16.40 5.90 18.83
N ILE A 25 -16.92 6.50 17.76
CA ILE A 25 -17.26 5.76 16.53
C ILE A 25 -15.99 5.19 15.89
N PHE A 26 -14.96 6.01 15.70
CA PHE A 26 -13.70 5.54 15.10
C PHE A 26 -13.02 4.48 15.98
N PHE A 27 -13.03 4.66 17.30
CA PHE A 27 -12.54 3.64 18.22
C PHE A 27 -13.31 2.32 18.08
N ALA A 28 -14.65 2.36 18.11
CA ALA A 28 -15.47 1.15 17.99
C ALA A 28 -15.30 0.47 16.62
N VAL A 29 -15.22 1.24 15.54
CA VAL A 29 -14.97 0.70 14.20
C VAL A 29 -13.59 0.02 14.16
N HIS A 30 -12.54 0.68 14.67
CA HIS A 30 -11.18 0.15 14.62
C HIS A 30 -11.00 -1.10 15.50
N THR A 31 -11.57 -1.09 16.71
CA THR A 31 -11.34 -2.17 17.69
C THR A 31 -12.33 -3.33 17.60
N ALA A 32 -13.47 -3.14 16.99
CA ALA A 32 -14.50 -4.18 16.87
C ALA A 32 -14.87 -4.49 15.43
N VAL A 33 -15.35 -3.52 14.66
CA VAL A 33 -15.91 -3.77 13.32
C VAL A 33 -14.84 -4.25 12.35
N VAL A 34 -13.69 -3.58 12.29
CA VAL A 34 -12.59 -3.94 11.38
C VAL A 34 -12.00 -5.31 11.72
N PRO A 35 -11.67 -5.65 12.99
CA PRO A 35 -11.21 -7.00 13.33
C PRO A 35 -12.22 -8.10 13.03
N ILE A 36 -13.50 -7.89 13.30
CA ILE A 36 -14.56 -8.88 12.97
C ILE A 36 -14.61 -9.11 11.44
N LEU A 37 -14.65 -8.04 10.65
CA LEU A 37 -14.66 -8.14 9.19
C LEU A 37 -13.40 -8.84 8.67
N LEU A 38 -12.23 -8.50 9.22
CA LEU A 38 -10.97 -9.16 8.85
C LEU A 38 -11.02 -10.66 9.15
N PHE A 39 -11.48 -11.03 10.33
CA PHE A 39 -11.62 -12.44 10.75
C PHE A 39 -12.55 -13.21 9.80
N LEU A 40 -13.71 -12.64 9.46
CA LEU A 40 -14.66 -13.26 8.53
C LEU A 40 -14.07 -13.40 7.12
N LEU A 41 -13.40 -12.37 6.62
CA LEU A 41 -12.75 -12.40 5.30
C LEU A 41 -11.60 -13.40 5.26
N MET A 42 -10.77 -13.47 6.30
CA MET A 42 -9.70 -14.46 6.43
C MET A 42 -10.27 -15.89 6.47
N GLY A 43 -11.30 -16.12 7.27
CA GLY A 43 -11.97 -17.42 7.34
C GLY A 43 -12.54 -17.86 5.99
N PHE A 44 -13.21 -16.93 5.28
CA PHE A 44 -13.69 -17.16 3.93
C PHE A 44 -12.54 -17.44 2.95
N HIS A 45 -11.46 -16.66 3.02
CA HIS A 45 -10.29 -16.83 2.16
C HIS A 45 -9.63 -18.20 2.36
N PHE A 46 -9.36 -18.61 3.60
CA PHE A 46 -8.79 -19.92 3.90
C PHE A 46 -9.70 -21.07 3.48
N TRP A 47 -11.01 -20.91 3.66
CA TRP A 47 -11.97 -21.89 3.14
C TRP A 47 -11.89 -22.03 1.63
N ARG A 48 -11.77 -20.90 0.89
CA ARG A 48 -11.61 -20.91 -0.58
C ARG A 48 -10.30 -21.54 -1.01
N VAL A 49 -9.18 -21.23 -0.36
CA VAL A 49 -7.87 -21.85 -0.62
C VAL A 49 -7.95 -23.36 -0.42
N ARG A 50 -8.54 -23.82 0.68
CA ARG A 50 -8.71 -25.25 0.94
C ARG A 50 -9.59 -25.94 -0.11
N LYS A 51 -10.67 -25.29 -0.52
CA LYS A 51 -11.59 -25.82 -1.55
C LYS A 51 -10.93 -25.87 -2.93
N ALA A 52 -9.97 -24.99 -3.22
CA ALA A 52 -9.20 -24.98 -4.46
C ALA A 52 -8.06 -26.02 -4.51
N GLY A 53 -7.89 -26.85 -3.48
CA GLY A 53 -6.85 -27.87 -3.42
C GLY A 53 -5.56 -27.45 -2.69
N GLY A 54 -5.52 -26.25 -2.11
CA GLY A 54 -4.38 -25.72 -1.36
C GLY A 54 -3.61 -24.63 -2.10
N LEU A 55 -2.37 -24.41 -1.71
CA LEU A 55 -1.47 -23.42 -2.29
C LEU A 55 -0.74 -23.98 -3.52
N VAL A 56 -0.39 -23.10 -4.44
CA VAL A 56 0.50 -23.42 -5.56
C VAL A 56 1.89 -23.77 -5.01
N ILE A 57 2.41 -24.93 -5.42
CA ILE A 57 3.79 -25.32 -5.10
C ILE A 57 4.68 -24.77 -6.21
N PRO A 58 5.63 -23.87 -5.89
CA PRO A 58 6.54 -23.34 -6.90
C PRO A 58 7.37 -24.46 -7.54
N HIS A 59 7.48 -24.43 -8.87
CA HIS A 59 8.32 -25.33 -9.66
C HIS A 59 9.03 -24.53 -10.76
N ALA A 60 10.15 -25.04 -11.26
CA ALA A 60 10.87 -24.34 -12.30
C ALA A 60 10.03 -24.27 -13.60
N PRO A 61 10.11 -23.16 -14.37
CA PRO A 61 9.42 -23.06 -15.65
C PRO A 61 9.80 -24.23 -16.58
N GLY A 62 8.80 -24.96 -17.06
CA GLY A 62 9.00 -26.16 -17.92
C GLY A 62 9.15 -27.46 -17.16
N GLU A 63 9.26 -27.47 -15.85
CA GLU A 63 9.18 -28.67 -15.02
C GLU A 63 7.73 -29.01 -14.71
N ALA A 64 7.40 -30.29 -14.75
CA ALA A 64 6.08 -30.74 -14.29
C ALA A 64 5.94 -30.54 -12.79
N PRO A 65 4.76 -30.13 -12.30
CA PRO A 65 4.49 -30.12 -10.87
C PRO A 65 4.72 -31.49 -10.26
N LEU A 66 5.26 -31.53 -9.03
CA LEU A 66 5.40 -32.80 -8.30
C LEU A 66 4.02 -33.43 -8.07
N ASP A 67 3.84 -34.65 -8.55
CA ASP A 67 2.61 -35.42 -8.36
C ASP A 67 2.94 -36.82 -7.79
N PRO A 68 2.48 -37.15 -6.61
CA PRO A 68 1.74 -36.32 -5.66
C PRO A 68 2.63 -35.26 -5.00
N PRO A 69 2.05 -34.10 -4.59
CA PRO A 69 2.82 -33.06 -3.90
C PRO A 69 3.37 -33.62 -2.57
N LYS A 70 4.62 -33.23 -2.26
CA LYS A 70 5.25 -33.61 -0.98
C LYS A 70 4.44 -33.00 0.18
N ARG A 71 3.87 -33.85 1.01
CA ARG A 71 3.07 -33.45 2.19
C ARG A 71 3.81 -33.81 3.46
N VAL A 72 3.57 -33.04 4.51
CA VAL A 72 4.02 -33.34 5.88
C VAL A 72 2.80 -33.52 6.76
N PRO A 73 2.87 -34.39 7.80
CA PRO A 73 1.78 -34.51 8.77
C PRO A 73 1.48 -33.16 9.44
N THR A 74 0.22 -32.88 9.68
CA THR A 74 -0.16 -31.68 10.43
C THR A 74 0.34 -31.75 11.87
N LEU A 75 0.21 -32.93 12.47
CA LEU A 75 0.72 -33.25 13.81
C LEU A 75 1.78 -34.35 13.69
N PRO A 76 2.98 -34.17 14.27
CA PRO A 76 3.46 -32.98 15.02
C PRO A 76 4.11 -31.90 14.09
N ASP A 77 4.46 -32.23 12.85
CA ASP A 77 5.45 -31.50 12.05
C ASP A 77 5.03 -30.04 11.74
N LEU A 78 3.84 -29.85 11.17
CA LEU A 78 3.38 -28.51 10.80
C LEU A 78 3.12 -27.68 12.07
N LEU A 79 2.35 -28.21 13.01
CA LEU A 79 1.99 -27.53 14.25
C LEU A 79 3.23 -27.13 15.06
N LEU A 80 4.23 -28.02 15.15
CA LEU A 80 5.48 -27.71 15.86
C LEU A 80 6.20 -26.52 15.23
N ARG A 81 6.33 -26.50 13.91
CA ARG A 81 6.98 -25.39 13.17
C ARG A 81 6.23 -24.07 13.36
N GLU A 82 4.90 -24.08 13.25
CA GLU A 82 4.07 -22.90 13.48
C GLU A 82 4.19 -22.40 14.91
N THR A 83 4.19 -23.30 15.90
CA THR A 83 4.37 -22.95 17.32
C THR A 83 5.74 -22.33 17.57
N VAL A 84 6.81 -22.89 17.03
CA VAL A 84 8.17 -22.34 17.18
C VAL A 84 8.25 -20.92 16.57
N VAL A 85 7.69 -20.70 15.38
CA VAL A 85 7.67 -19.38 14.77
C VAL A 85 6.83 -18.39 15.58
N ALA A 86 5.66 -18.80 16.07
CA ALA A 86 4.81 -17.96 16.92
C ALA A 86 5.52 -17.59 18.23
N MET A 87 6.15 -18.54 18.89
CA MET A 87 6.92 -18.30 20.13
C MET A 87 8.12 -17.38 19.89
N ALA A 88 8.85 -17.57 18.78
CA ALA A 88 9.95 -16.70 18.40
C ALA A 88 9.47 -15.26 18.13
N LEU A 89 8.35 -15.09 17.43
CA LEU A 89 7.75 -13.78 17.18
C LEU A 89 7.34 -13.09 18.49
N ILE A 90 6.67 -13.81 19.39
CA ILE A 90 6.28 -13.30 20.70
C ILE A 90 7.53 -12.87 21.50
N ALA A 91 8.58 -13.69 21.51
CA ALA A 91 9.83 -13.35 22.18
C ALA A 91 10.48 -12.08 21.60
N VAL A 92 10.49 -11.92 20.27
CA VAL A 92 10.99 -10.70 19.63
C VAL A 92 10.16 -9.48 20.01
N VAL A 93 8.82 -9.58 20.01
CA VAL A 93 7.94 -8.48 20.40
C VAL A 93 8.16 -8.08 21.87
N ILE A 94 8.30 -9.06 22.77
CA ILE A 94 8.59 -8.80 24.20
C ILE A 94 9.96 -8.11 24.36
N LEU A 95 11.00 -8.59 23.65
CA LEU A 95 12.32 -7.96 23.69
C LEU A 95 12.27 -6.53 23.18
N LEU A 96 11.58 -6.28 22.07
CA LEU A 96 11.39 -4.92 21.56
C LEU A 96 10.66 -4.03 22.58
N ALA A 97 9.61 -4.53 23.22
CA ALA A 97 8.89 -3.78 24.25
C ALA A 97 9.70 -3.51 25.52
N ILE A 98 10.73 -4.31 25.82
CA ILE A 98 11.65 -4.08 26.95
C ILE A 98 12.69 -2.99 26.61
N PHE A 99 13.18 -2.99 25.37
CA PHE A 99 14.27 -2.10 24.98
C PHE A 99 13.82 -0.76 24.35
N PHE A 100 12.58 -0.68 23.91
CA PHE A 100 12.03 0.49 23.23
C PHE A 100 10.70 0.91 23.85
N ASP A 101 10.68 2.08 24.46
CA ASP A 101 9.46 2.68 24.94
C ASP A 101 8.62 3.16 23.75
N ALA A 102 7.31 2.87 23.79
CA ALA A 102 6.38 3.48 22.85
C ALA A 102 6.09 4.92 23.28
N PRO A 103 6.34 5.93 22.43
CA PRO A 103 5.98 7.30 22.76
C PRO A 103 4.47 7.41 22.88
N LEU A 104 4.02 7.90 24.06
CA LEU A 104 2.61 8.21 24.30
C LEU A 104 2.42 9.71 24.24
N ASP A 105 1.48 10.13 23.40
CA ASP A 105 1.04 11.52 23.34
C ASP A 105 0.02 11.83 24.45
N ASP A 106 -0.34 13.11 24.56
CA ASP A 106 -1.40 13.57 25.45
C ASP A 106 -2.75 12.88 25.15
N PRO A 107 -3.68 12.85 26.12
CA PRO A 107 -5.02 12.33 25.89
C PRO A 107 -5.70 12.98 24.68
N ALA A 108 -6.42 12.17 23.88
CA ALA A 108 -7.03 12.62 22.64
C ALA A 108 -7.93 13.85 22.86
N ASN A 109 -7.62 14.92 22.17
CA ASN A 109 -8.39 16.16 22.17
C ASN A 109 -8.98 16.40 20.77
N PRO A 110 -10.32 16.33 20.59
CA PRO A 110 -10.93 16.52 19.28
C PRO A 110 -10.78 17.95 18.71
N GLY A 111 -10.45 18.92 19.54
CA GLY A 111 -10.23 20.33 19.16
C GLY A 111 -8.79 20.66 18.82
N LEU A 112 -7.84 19.72 18.98
CA LEU A 112 -6.42 19.96 18.76
C LEU A 112 -5.82 18.89 17.85
N SER A 113 -5.16 19.32 16.78
CA SER A 113 -4.32 18.46 15.95
C SER A 113 -2.84 18.76 16.18
N PRO A 114 -1.98 17.76 16.36
CA PRO A 114 -0.55 18.00 16.46
C PRO A 114 -0.01 18.61 15.15
N ASN A 115 1.11 19.32 15.24
CA ASN A 115 1.79 19.88 14.08
C ASN A 115 3.30 19.59 14.15
N PRO A 116 3.83 18.71 13.30
CA PRO A 116 3.17 18.07 12.14
C PRO A 116 2.19 16.97 12.55
N THR A 117 1.08 16.82 11.80
CA THR A 117 0.16 15.69 11.95
C THR A 117 0.69 14.50 11.14
N LYS A 118 1.52 13.67 11.74
CA LYS A 118 2.10 12.50 11.07
C LYS A 118 1.26 11.25 11.32
N ALA A 119 0.99 10.51 10.26
CA ALA A 119 0.44 9.16 10.37
C ALA A 119 1.49 8.19 10.96
N PRO A 120 1.09 7.06 11.56
CA PRO A 120 2.01 5.98 11.89
C PRO A 120 2.84 5.56 10.68
N TRP A 121 4.07 5.10 10.89
CA TRP A 121 5.05 4.83 9.83
C TRP A 121 4.48 3.97 8.67
N TYR A 122 3.63 3.00 8.97
CA TYR A 122 3.03 2.10 7.97
C TYR A 122 1.95 2.78 7.09
N PHE A 123 1.47 3.96 7.48
CA PHE A 123 0.60 4.81 6.68
C PHE A 123 1.31 6.05 6.12
N ALA A 124 2.55 6.32 6.53
CA ALA A 124 3.27 7.53 6.15
C ALA A 124 3.43 7.68 4.63
N GLY A 125 3.64 6.57 3.90
CA GLY A 125 3.72 6.59 2.43
C GLY A 125 2.38 6.95 1.76
N LEU A 126 1.25 6.51 2.34
CA LEU A 126 -0.06 6.90 1.85
C LEU A 126 -0.37 8.36 2.20
N GLN A 127 0.02 8.81 3.39
CA GLN A 127 -0.09 10.21 3.79
C GLN A 127 0.76 11.12 2.88
N GLU A 128 1.96 10.69 2.51
CA GLU A 128 2.79 11.42 1.55
C GLU A 128 2.08 11.57 0.20
N LEU A 129 1.45 10.50 -0.30
CA LEU A 129 0.64 10.58 -1.52
C LEU A 129 -0.52 11.58 -1.41
N LEU A 130 -1.12 11.72 -0.20
CA LEU A 130 -2.18 12.71 0.07
C LEU A 130 -1.71 14.16 -0.05
N LEU A 131 -0.42 14.43 0.18
CA LEU A 131 0.14 15.77 0.03
C LEU A 131 0.25 16.19 -1.44
N HIS A 132 0.35 15.21 -2.33
CA HIS A 132 0.57 15.42 -3.77
C HIS A 132 -0.69 15.32 -4.62
N LEU A 133 -1.80 14.82 -4.05
CA LEU A 133 -3.06 14.61 -4.76
C LEU A 133 -4.25 15.15 -3.98
N HIS A 134 -5.23 15.68 -4.68
CA HIS A 134 -6.50 16.04 -4.06
C HIS A 134 -7.10 14.85 -3.30
N PRO A 135 -7.62 15.03 -2.06
CA PRO A 135 -8.08 13.94 -1.19
C PRO A 135 -9.06 12.96 -1.83
N LEU A 136 -9.94 13.44 -2.73
CA LEU A 136 -10.87 12.60 -3.48
C LEU A 136 -10.13 11.51 -4.29
N PHE A 137 -9.01 11.87 -4.91
CA PHE A 137 -8.23 10.94 -5.73
C PHE A 137 -7.34 10.05 -4.87
N ALA A 138 -6.69 10.59 -3.85
CA ALA A 138 -5.78 9.82 -3.01
C ALA A 138 -6.52 8.83 -2.07
N VAL A 139 -7.71 9.20 -1.55
CA VAL A 139 -8.43 8.38 -0.56
C VAL A 139 -9.48 7.46 -1.21
N PHE A 140 -10.13 7.89 -2.29
CA PHE A 140 -11.24 7.13 -2.89
C PHE A 140 -10.90 6.57 -4.27
N ILE A 141 -10.60 7.43 -5.24
CA ILE A 141 -10.45 7.01 -6.63
C ILE A 141 -9.19 6.15 -6.80
N GLY A 142 -8.07 6.57 -6.25
CA GLY A 142 -6.80 5.83 -6.33
C GLY A 142 -6.88 4.43 -5.73
N PRO A 143 -7.30 4.27 -4.45
CA PRO A 143 -7.52 2.95 -3.86
C PRO A 143 -8.54 2.09 -4.62
N LEU A 144 -9.63 2.68 -5.14
CA LEU A 144 -10.60 1.96 -5.95
C LEU A 144 -9.98 1.43 -7.26
N VAL A 145 -9.20 2.27 -7.95
CA VAL A 145 -8.49 1.87 -9.18
C VAL A 145 -7.43 0.82 -8.87
N ALA A 146 -6.67 0.97 -7.78
CA ALA A 146 -5.69 -0.02 -7.34
C ALA A 146 -6.37 -1.36 -7.00
N ALA A 147 -7.47 -1.34 -6.26
CA ALA A 147 -8.24 -2.53 -5.94
C ALA A 147 -8.79 -3.21 -7.22
N ALA A 148 -9.36 -2.43 -8.14
CA ALA A 148 -9.84 -2.94 -9.43
C ALA A 148 -8.69 -3.56 -10.24
N ALA A 149 -7.52 -2.92 -10.28
CA ALA A 149 -6.34 -3.45 -10.94
C ALA A 149 -5.92 -4.80 -10.31
N LEU A 150 -5.79 -4.87 -8.98
CA LEU A 150 -5.42 -6.11 -8.28
C LEU A 150 -6.44 -7.24 -8.50
N LEU A 151 -7.74 -6.92 -8.47
CA LEU A 151 -8.79 -7.90 -8.71
C LEU A 151 -8.81 -8.42 -10.16
N THR A 152 -8.33 -7.63 -11.12
CA THR A 152 -8.27 -8.05 -12.53
C THR A 152 -7.03 -8.86 -12.87
N LEU A 153 -5.92 -8.77 -12.09
CA LEU A 153 -4.66 -9.47 -12.35
C LEU A 153 -4.86 -10.98 -12.60
N PRO A 154 -5.63 -11.74 -11.81
CA PRO A 154 -5.81 -13.18 -12.02
C PRO A 154 -6.54 -13.54 -13.33
N TYR A 155 -7.27 -12.58 -13.92
CA TYR A 155 -8.06 -12.79 -15.14
C TYR A 155 -7.34 -12.34 -16.41
N LEU A 156 -6.13 -11.78 -16.28
CA LEU A 156 -5.32 -11.42 -17.44
C LEU A 156 -4.79 -12.69 -18.11
N ARG A 157 -4.77 -12.67 -19.44
CA ARG A 157 -4.14 -13.75 -20.22
C ARG A 157 -2.62 -13.60 -20.17
N TYR A 158 -1.96 -14.52 -19.52
CA TYR A 158 -0.51 -14.56 -19.44
C TYR A 158 0.07 -15.47 -20.52
N GLU A 159 1.28 -15.15 -20.99
CA GLU A 159 1.95 -15.84 -22.10
C GLU A 159 2.68 -17.09 -21.63
N THR A 160 3.09 -17.12 -20.37
CA THR A 160 3.86 -18.19 -19.76
C THR A 160 3.30 -18.58 -18.40
N ASP A 161 3.28 -19.87 -18.13
CA ASP A 161 3.13 -20.35 -16.76
C ASP A 161 4.47 -20.16 -16.04
N THR A 162 4.46 -19.42 -14.94
CA THR A 162 5.65 -19.16 -14.14
C THR A 162 5.87 -20.20 -13.05
N GLY A 163 4.98 -21.17 -12.90
CA GLY A 163 5.05 -22.18 -11.84
C GLY A 163 5.09 -21.58 -10.41
N GLY A 164 4.59 -20.36 -10.22
CA GLY A 164 4.67 -19.65 -8.94
C GLY A 164 6.03 -18.99 -8.66
N VAL A 165 6.93 -18.93 -9.63
CA VAL A 165 8.27 -18.32 -9.48
C VAL A 165 8.24 -16.86 -9.92
N TRP A 166 8.83 -15.97 -9.10
CA TRP A 166 9.03 -14.57 -9.45
C TRP A 166 10.19 -14.42 -10.44
N PHE A 167 9.97 -13.59 -11.49
CA PHE A 167 10.98 -13.30 -12.51
C PHE A 167 11.67 -14.57 -13.05
N ALA A 168 10.91 -15.41 -13.73
CA ALA A 168 11.37 -16.69 -14.26
C ALA A 168 12.57 -16.55 -15.21
N SER A 169 12.66 -15.44 -15.98
CA SER A 169 13.76 -15.19 -16.91
C SER A 169 14.81 -14.20 -16.35
N ARG A 170 16.01 -14.22 -16.95
CA ARG A 170 17.06 -13.24 -16.66
C ARG A 170 16.63 -11.82 -17.05
N THR A 171 15.97 -11.67 -18.18
CA THR A 171 15.48 -10.38 -18.67
C THR A 171 14.38 -9.82 -17.77
N GLY A 172 13.50 -10.65 -17.25
CA GLY A 172 12.50 -10.27 -16.25
C GLY A 172 13.14 -9.76 -14.96
N ARG A 173 14.17 -10.43 -14.44
CA ARG A 173 14.91 -9.96 -13.25
C ARG A 173 15.57 -8.61 -13.48
N ILE A 174 16.21 -8.41 -14.64
CA ILE A 174 16.80 -7.11 -14.99
C ILE A 174 15.71 -6.04 -15.08
N ALA A 175 14.56 -6.34 -15.69
CA ALA A 175 13.43 -5.42 -15.76
C ALA A 175 12.95 -5.01 -14.36
N GLY A 176 12.87 -5.96 -13.41
CA GLY A 176 12.52 -5.69 -12.01
C GLY A 176 13.54 -4.78 -11.31
N ILE A 177 14.84 -5.05 -11.48
CA ILE A 177 15.92 -4.21 -10.92
C ILE A 177 15.85 -2.79 -11.50
N VAL A 178 15.71 -2.67 -12.82
CA VAL A 178 15.59 -1.35 -13.47
C VAL A 178 14.35 -0.62 -12.98
N ALA A 179 13.22 -1.30 -12.84
CA ALA A 179 12.00 -0.73 -12.30
C ALA A 179 12.19 -0.16 -10.89
N ALA A 180 12.84 -0.93 -9.99
CA ALA A 180 13.20 -0.47 -8.65
C ALA A 180 14.12 0.75 -8.70
N SER A 181 15.19 0.70 -9.50
CA SER A 181 16.16 1.79 -9.63
C SER A 181 15.52 3.07 -10.16
N VAL A 182 14.64 2.95 -11.15
CA VAL A 182 13.86 4.07 -11.69
C VAL A 182 12.97 4.69 -10.60
N ALA A 183 12.28 3.86 -9.81
CA ALA A 183 11.45 4.36 -8.70
C ALA A 183 12.28 5.08 -7.64
N LEU A 184 13.45 4.53 -7.25
CA LEU A 184 14.36 5.13 -6.26
C LEU A 184 14.87 6.51 -6.68
N VAL A 185 14.96 6.80 -7.98
CA VAL A 185 15.41 8.09 -8.48
C VAL A 185 14.23 9.02 -8.77
N ILE A 186 13.22 8.55 -9.47
CA ILE A 186 12.11 9.37 -9.94
C ILE A 186 11.22 9.83 -8.77
N THR A 187 10.94 8.95 -7.80
CA THR A 187 10.01 9.31 -6.71
C THR A 187 10.50 10.49 -5.88
N PRO A 188 11.74 10.52 -5.34
CA PRO A 188 12.21 11.68 -4.60
C PRO A 188 12.32 12.93 -5.48
N VAL A 189 12.68 12.78 -6.76
CA VAL A 189 12.71 13.93 -7.70
C VAL A 189 11.31 14.52 -7.88
N LEU A 190 10.29 13.70 -8.04
CA LEU A 190 8.91 14.18 -8.17
C LEU A 190 8.42 14.84 -6.88
N ILE A 191 8.72 14.29 -5.71
CA ILE A 191 8.38 14.87 -4.40
C ILE A 191 9.02 16.26 -4.27
N LEU A 192 10.33 16.38 -4.57
CA LEU A 192 11.06 17.64 -4.50
C LEU A 192 10.52 18.67 -5.50
N LEU A 193 10.26 18.25 -6.73
CA LEU A 193 9.69 19.14 -7.75
C LEU A 193 8.30 19.62 -7.36
N ASP A 194 7.47 18.73 -6.82
CA ASP A 194 6.14 19.09 -6.37
C ASP A 194 6.18 20.09 -5.22
N ASP A 195 7.00 19.83 -4.21
CA ASP A 195 7.16 20.71 -3.05
C ASP A 195 7.76 22.08 -3.42
N TRP A 196 8.66 22.13 -4.43
CA TRP A 196 9.32 23.35 -4.89
C TRP A 196 8.44 24.16 -5.85
N LEU A 197 7.73 23.51 -6.79
CA LEU A 197 6.92 24.18 -7.81
C LEU A 197 5.53 24.57 -7.31
N THR A 198 5.02 23.83 -6.34
CA THR A 198 3.64 23.95 -5.86
C THR A 198 3.64 24.14 -4.37
N HIS A 199 3.71 25.39 -3.91
CA HIS A 199 3.31 25.64 -2.52
C HIS A 199 1.89 25.09 -2.32
N PRO A 200 1.62 24.34 -1.22
CA PRO A 200 0.34 23.67 -1.03
C PRO A 200 -0.80 24.68 -1.10
N GLY A 201 -1.66 24.55 -2.08
CA GLY A 201 -2.87 25.32 -2.10
C GLY A 201 -3.45 25.74 -3.44
N ASN A 202 -2.79 25.65 -4.54
CA ASN A 202 -3.44 25.78 -5.85
C ASN A 202 -2.42 25.73 -7.01
N ARG A 203 -2.20 24.56 -7.57
CA ARG A 203 -1.34 24.41 -8.75
C ARG A 203 -1.83 25.23 -9.94
N PHE A 204 -3.13 25.43 -9.99
CA PHE A 204 -3.80 26.13 -11.07
C PHE A 204 -4.91 27.00 -10.47
N SER A 205 -4.59 28.27 -10.14
CA SER A 205 -5.52 29.22 -9.50
C SER A 205 -6.87 29.35 -10.21
N ASP A 206 -6.90 29.14 -11.52
CA ASP A 206 -8.08 29.35 -12.36
C ASP A 206 -8.89 28.07 -12.63
N ILE A 207 -8.44 26.92 -12.11
CA ILE A 207 -9.09 25.61 -12.32
C ILE A 207 -9.57 25.08 -10.98
N PRO A 208 -10.77 24.46 -10.88
CA PRO A 208 -11.22 23.81 -9.65
C PRO A 208 -10.18 22.82 -9.13
N ALA A 209 -9.86 22.85 -7.83
CA ALA A 209 -8.83 22.02 -7.20
C ALA A 209 -9.01 20.50 -7.46
N VAL A 210 -10.26 20.03 -7.58
CA VAL A 210 -10.55 18.64 -7.96
C VAL A 210 -9.95 18.27 -9.33
N ILE A 211 -9.87 19.23 -10.24
CA ILE A 211 -9.28 19.02 -11.57
C ILE A 211 -7.77 19.29 -11.52
N GLY A 212 -7.36 20.45 -11.00
CA GLY A 212 -5.96 20.90 -10.98
C GLY A 212 -5.07 20.02 -10.10
N ASP A 213 -5.47 19.82 -8.86
CA ASP A 213 -4.70 19.04 -7.88
C ASP A 213 -5.13 17.56 -7.82
N GLY A 214 -6.21 17.18 -8.52
CA GLY A 214 -6.78 15.84 -8.52
C GLY A 214 -6.65 15.14 -9.86
N LEU A 215 -7.54 15.44 -10.80
CA LEU A 215 -7.67 14.71 -12.07
C LEU A 215 -6.38 14.76 -12.89
N ILE A 216 -5.79 15.94 -13.05
CA ILE A 216 -4.59 16.12 -13.88
C ILE A 216 -3.43 15.28 -13.35
N PRO A 217 -2.94 15.43 -12.09
CA PRO A 217 -1.82 14.62 -11.60
C PRO A 217 -2.16 13.14 -11.54
N PHE A 218 -3.41 12.77 -11.28
CA PHE A 218 -3.82 11.36 -11.27
C PHE A 218 -3.74 10.73 -12.66
N VAL A 219 -4.17 11.42 -13.71
CA VAL A 219 -4.04 10.95 -15.09
C VAL A 219 -2.57 10.86 -15.50
N PHE A 220 -1.72 11.84 -15.11
CA PHE A 220 -0.28 11.74 -15.31
C PHE A 220 0.34 10.55 -14.61
N LEU A 221 -0.06 10.23 -13.37
CA LEU A 221 0.40 9.05 -12.65
C LEU A 221 0.04 7.76 -13.40
N LEU A 222 -1.21 7.62 -13.85
CA LEU A 222 -1.64 6.45 -14.62
C LEU A 222 -0.91 6.35 -15.97
N ALA A 223 -0.70 7.47 -16.65
CA ALA A 223 0.05 7.52 -17.91
C ALA A 223 1.52 7.13 -17.69
N ALA A 224 2.15 7.59 -16.61
CA ALA A 224 3.50 7.21 -16.23
C ALA A 224 3.62 5.70 -15.95
N ILE A 225 2.69 5.12 -15.20
CA ILE A 225 2.63 3.66 -14.95
C ILE A 225 2.48 2.90 -16.27
N ALA A 226 1.60 3.34 -17.17
CA ALA A 226 1.40 2.73 -18.47
C ALA A 226 2.64 2.85 -19.37
N LEU A 227 3.34 3.98 -19.31
CA LEU A 227 4.61 4.20 -20.02
C LEU A 227 5.70 3.28 -19.49
N ILE A 228 5.87 3.18 -18.18
CA ILE A 228 6.83 2.26 -17.53
C ILE A 228 6.52 0.81 -17.95
N TYR A 229 5.26 0.39 -17.88
CA TYR A 229 4.83 -0.92 -18.34
C TYR A 229 5.25 -1.17 -19.80
N ARG A 230 4.95 -0.24 -20.71
CA ARG A 230 5.31 -0.34 -22.15
C ARG A 230 6.81 -0.36 -22.37
N MET A 231 7.54 0.50 -21.65
CA MET A 231 9.00 0.59 -21.74
C MET A 231 9.66 -0.72 -21.31
N LEU A 232 9.27 -1.25 -20.13
CA LEU A 232 9.82 -2.51 -19.61
C LEU A 232 9.53 -3.67 -20.55
N ARG A 233 8.30 -3.77 -21.05
CA ARG A 233 7.89 -4.82 -21.97
C ARG A 233 8.66 -4.77 -23.29
N ARG A 234 8.82 -3.58 -23.88
CA ARG A 234 9.50 -3.41 -25.18
C ARG A 234 11.01 -3.51 -25.08
N ARG A 235 11.61 -2.88 -24.05
CA ARG A 235 13.07 -2.79 -23.92
C ARG A 235 13.71 -4.11 -23.48
N PHE A 236 13.01 -4.88 -22.66
CA PHE A 236 13.54 -6.14 -22.11
C PHE A 236 12.89 -7.38 -22.73
N SER A 237 11.91 -7.22 -23.64
CA SER A 237 11.13 -8.34 -24.19
C SER A 237 10.56 -9.24 -23.08
N ALA A 238 10.27 -8.65 -21.92
CA ALA A 238 9.75 -9.37 -20.76
C ALA A 238 8.33 -9.88 -21.03
N SER A 239 7.99 -11.05 -20.49
CA SER A 239 6.62 -11.56 -20.55
C SER A 239 5.64 -10.64 -19.81
N ARG A 240 4.35 -10.81 -20.04
CA ARG A 240 3.33 -10.02 -19.32
C ARG A 240 3.43 -10.21 -17.81
N ASN A 241 3.65 -11.44 -17.35
CA ASN A 241 3.84 -11.74 -15.92
C ASN A 241 4.99 -10.93 -15.34
N GLU A 242 6.15 -11.00 -15.96
CA GLU A 242 7.36 -10.32 -15.49
C GLU A 242 7.23 -8.80 -15.56
N THR A 243 6.54 -8.29 -16.59
CA THR A 243 6.27 -6.85 -16.68
C THR A 243 5.34 -6.37 -15.57
N VAL A 244 4.29 -7.13 -15.24
CA VAL A 244 3.39 -6.83 -14.10
C VAL A 244 4.16 -6.88 -12.79
N GLN A 245 5.01 -7.90 -12.58
CA GLN A 245 5.88 -8.01 -11.41
C GLN A 245 6.85 -6.82 -11.30
N ALA A 246 7.46 -6.40 -12.41
CA ALA A 246 8.37 -5.25 -12.43
C ALA A 246 7.65 -3.93 -12.12
N VAL A 247 6.42 -3.72 -12.62
CA VAL A 247 5.58 -2.57 -12.24
C VAL A 247 5.21 -2.62 -10.76
N PHE A 248 4.89 -3.79 -10.23
CA PHE A 248 4.64 -3.95 -8.80
C PHE A 248 5.87 -3.57 -7.96
N ILE A 249 7.07 -4.01 -8.36
CA ILE A 249 8.33 -3.62 -7.69
C ILE A 249 8.58 -2.11 -7.80
N PHE A 250 8.28 -1.48 -8.94
CA PHE A 250 8.33 -0.03 -9.09
C PHE A 250 7.43 0.68 -8.07
N LEU A 251 6.15 0.27 -7.98
CA LEU A 251 5.18 0.86 -7.07
C LEU A 251 5.57 0.63 -5.60
N LEU A 252 6.07 -0.56 -5.27
CA LEU A 252 6.54 -0.88 -3.93
C LEU A 252 7.75 -0.03 -3.53
N ALA A 253 8.73 0.12 -4.42
CA ALA A 253 9.89 0.98 -4.18
C ALA A 253 9.48 2.46 -4.03
N ALA A 254 8.58 2.95 -4.87
CA ALA A 254 8.02 4.29 -4.75
C ALA A 254 7.31 4.49 -3.40
N PHE A 255 6.49 3.52 -2.98
CA PHE A 255 5.81 3.56 -1.67
C PHE A 255 6.80 3.57 -0.49
N ILE A 256 7.88 2.79 -0.56
CA ILE A 256 8.95 2.80 0.45
C ILE A 256 9.61 4.18 0.52
N ILE A 257 9.92 4.81 -0.61
CA ILE A 257 10.49 6.16 -0.64
C ILE A 257 9.53 7.17 -0.05
N MET A 258 8.26 7.13 -0.41
CA MET A 258 7.23 8.00 0.18
C MET A 258 7.11 7.78 1.69
N THR A 259 7.19 6.52 2.16
CA THR A 259 7.19 6.21 3.60
C THR A 259 8.40 6.81 4.31
N ILE A 260 9.59 6.65 3.73
CA ILE A 260 10.83 7.24 4.25
C ILE A 260 10.69 8.77 4.30
N THR A 261 10.18 9.39 3.25
CA THR A 261 9.96 10.84 3.21
C THR A 261 8.98 11.29 4.29
N GLY A 262 7.82 10.66 4.40
CA GLY A 262 6.80 11.00 5.40
C GLY A 262 7.28 10.86 6.84
N VAL A 263 8.05 9.81 7.12
CA VAL A 263 8.56 9.55 8.48
C VAL A 263 9.65 10.53 8.87
N TRP A 264 10.67 10.73 8.02
CA TRP A 264 11.90 11.44 8.42
C TRP A 264 12.02 12.85 7.85
N PHE A 265 11.42 13.14 6.69
CA PHE A 265 11.65 14.40 5.98
C PHE A 265 10.47 15.37 6.01
N ARG A 266 9.41 15.11 6.78
CA ARG A 266 8.29 16.04 6.97
C ARG A 266 8.34 16.66 8.36
N GLY A 267 8.35 17.99 8.42
CA GLY A 267 8.34 18.80 9.64
C GLY A 267 7.03 19.56 9.82
N ALA A 268 7.07 20.64 10.61
CA ALA A 268 5.91 21.48 10.90
C ALA A 268 5.17 21.93 9.62
N GLY A 269 3.86 21.82 9.63
CA GLY A 269 3.02 22.09 8.45
C GLY A 269 3.24 21.11 7.30
N MET A 270 3.78 19.92 7.58
CA MET A 270 4.12 18.89 6.59
C MET A 270 5.09 19.38 5.48
N LYS A 271 5.89 20.41 5.76
CA LYS A 271 6.93 20.90 4.83
C LYS A 271 8.12 19.95 4.82
N LEU A 272 8.81 19.86 3.67
CA LEU A 272 10.06 19.13 3.58
C LEU A 272 11.12 19.81 4.45
N VAL A 273 11.75 19.04 5.32
CA VAL A 273 12.84 19.47 6.20
C VAL A 273 13.97 18.45 6.17
N TRP A 274 15.16 18.90 6.45
CA TRP A 274 16.27 17.97 6.66
C TRP A 274 16.18 17.38 8.07
N PRO A 275 16.21 16.06 8.26
CA PRO A 275 15.89 15.42 9.55
C PRO A 275 16.89 15.74 10.69
N TRP A 276 18.01 16.35 10.37
CA TRP A 276 19.05 16.70 11.34
C TRP A 276 19.31 18.22 11.45
N LEU A 277 18.48 19.04 10.85
CA LEU A 277 18.43 20.49 11.02
C LEU A 277 17.17 20.91 11.75
#